data_f16d10344961c11d909fa8abf1ab210d
#
_entry.id   f16d10344961c11d909fa8abf1ab210d
#
_cell.length_a   1.000
_cell.length_b   1.000
_cell.length_c   1.000
_cell.angle_alpha   90.00
_cell.angle_beta   90.00
_cell.angle_gamma   90.00
#
_symmetry.space_group_name_H-M   'P 1'
#
loop_
_entity.id
_entity.type
_entity.pdbx_description
1 polymer ?
#
loop_
_entity_poly.entity_id
_entity_poly.type
_entity_poly.pdbx_seq_one_letter_code
_entity_poly.pdbx_strand_id
1 'polypeptide(L)'
;MIDLHPQGARHAVIWLHGLGDSGAGLAPLVDALDLPAELPVRHLLPDAPERPITINMGYKMRGWYDIRSFEDPAERAVESHVRDSADQIAALLDQLVADGFAPEHIVLAGFSQGGVIASFTALRYQATLAGLLCMST
;
A
#
# COMPACT_ATOMS: atom_id res chain seq x y z
N MET A 1 -4.21 -6.26 -9.63
CA MET A 1 -2.96 -5.66 -9.11
C MET A 1 -1.97 -5.49 -10.26
N ILE A 2 -1.26 -4.38 -10.27
CA ILE A 2 -0.16 -4.17 -11.22
C ILE A 2 1.13 -4.69 -10.59
N ASP A 3 1.90 -5.45 -11.36
CA ASP A 3 3.17 -6.01 -10.93
C ASP A 3 4.22 -5.71 -12.01
N LEU A 4 5.10 -4.77 -11.73
CA LEU A 4 6.20 -4.39 -12.61
C LEU A 4 7.46 -5.07 -12.10
N HIS A 5 7.85 -6.16 -12.76
CA HIS A 5 8.94 -7.02 -12.32
C HIS A 5 10.07 -7.08 -13.35
N PRO A 6 10.98 -6.08 -13.36
CA PRO A 6 12.12 -6.10 -14.27
C PRO A 6 13.07 -7.24 -13.93
N GLN A 7 13.76 -7.75 -14.95
CA GLN A 7 14.74 -8.80 -14.78
C GLN A 7 15.88 -8.35 -13.87
N GLY A 8 16.29 -9.21 -12.94
CA GLY A 8 17.38 -8.95 -12.02
C GLY A 8 17.03 -8.07 -10.83
N ALA A 9 15.75 -7.75 -10.62
CA ALA A 9 15.32 -6.95 -9.48
C ALA A 9 15.63 -7.67 -8.16
N ARG A 10 16.26 -6.94 -7.23
CA ARG A 10 16.56 -7.39 -5.87
C ARG A 10 15.88 -6.54 -4.80
N HIS A 11 15.34 -5.40 -5.22
CA HIS A 11 14.59 -4.47 -4.37
C HIS A 11 13.16 -4.43 -4.84
N ALA A 12 12.23 -4.19 -3.92
CA ALA A 12 10.82 -4.11 -4.24
C ALA A 12 10.16 -2.99 -3.46
N VAL A 13 9.10 -2.40 -4.04
CA VAL A 13 8.25 -1.42 -3.39
C VAL A 13 6.80 -1.86 -3.56
N ILE A 14 6.03 -1.82 -2.48
CA ILE A 14 4.58 -1.96 -2.53
C ILE A 14 3.98 -0.57 -2.37
N TRP A 15 3.15 -0.17 -3.32
CA TRP A 15 2.52 1.16 -3.39
C TRP A 15 1.04 1.06 -3.08
N LEU A 16 0.59 1.73 -2.03
CA LEU A 16 -0.82 1.74 -1.63
C LEU A 16 -1.45 3.09 -1.99
N HIS A 17 -2.46 3.06 -2.86
CA HIS A 17 -3.17 4.25 -3.33
C HIS A 17 -4.08 4.86 -2.26
N GLY A 18 -4.55 6.08 -2.49
CA GLY A 18 -5.50 6.75 -1.62
C GLY A 18 -6.94 6.33 -1.88
N LEU A 19 -7.86 6.86 -1.06
CA LEU A 19 -9.29 6.58 -1.18
C LEU A 19 -9.82 6.97 -2.56
N GLY A 20 -10.54 6.06 -3.18
CA GLY A 20 -11.16 6.27 -4.49
C GLY A 20 -10.23 6.12 -5.69
N ASP A 21 -8.95 5.88 -5.45
CA ASP A 21 -7.96 5.69 -6.51
C ASP A 21 -7.77 4.18 -6.80
N SER A 22 -6.68 3.83 -7.43
CA SER A 22 -6.33 2.46 -7.81
C SER A 22 -4.81 2.34 -7.97
N GLY A 23 -4.32 1.11 -8.09
CA GLY A 23 -2.93 0.87 -8.46
C GLY A 23 -2.59 1.51 -9.81
N ALA A 24 -3.50 1.43 -10.77
CA ALA A 24 -3.31 2.06 -12.09
C ALA A 24 -3.21 3.58 -11.99
N GLY A 25 -3.97 4.20 -11.09
CA GLY A 25 -3.91 5.66 -10.86
C GLY A 25 -2.59 6.10 -10.25
N LEU A 26 -1.95 5.25 -9.46
CA LEU A 26 -0.67 5.56 -8.82
C LEU A 26 0.54 5.17 -9.70
N ALA A 27 0.35 4.31 -10.70
CA ALA A 27 1.44 3.83 -11.55
C ALA A 27 2.27 4.93 -12.23
N PRO A 28 1.69 6.07 -12.68
CA PRO A 28 2.50 7.16 -13.24
C PRO A 28 3.57 7.70 -12.29
N LEU A 29 3.38 7.59 -10.98
CA LEU A 29 4.40 8.00 -10.01
C LEU A 29 5.66 7.12 -10.12
N VAL A 30 5.50 5.85 -10.39
CA VAL A 30 6.62 4.92 -10.58
C VAL A 30 7.46 5.35 -11.79
N ASP A 31 6.81 5.70 -12.90
CA ASP A 31 7.49 6.20 -14.09
C ASP A 31 8.23 7.50 -13.80
N ALA A 32 7.62 8.38 -13.01
CA ALA A 32 8.17 9.68 -12.65
C ALA A 32 9.42 9.59 -11.77
N LEU A 33 9.63 8.47 -11.06
CA LEU A 33 10.84 8.28 -10.25
C LEU A 33 12.11 8.19 -11.10
N ASP A 34 12.00 7.75 -12.34
CA ASP A 34 13.12 7.64 -13.28
C ASP A 34 14.35 6.98 -12.64
N LEU A 35 14.13 5.80 -12.04
CA LEU A 35 15.21 5.08 -11.37
C LEU A 35 16.28 4.64 -12.35
N PRO A 36 17.59 4.60 -11.90
CA PRO A 36 18.69 4.18 -12.76
C PRO A 36 18.47 2.75 -13.31
N ALA A 37 18.86 2.51 -14.54
CA ALA A 37 18.78 1.18 -15.16
C ALA A 37 19.58 0.13 -14.40
N GLU A 38 20.64 0.56 -13.68
CA GLU A 38 21.48 -0.32 -12.85
C GLU A 38 20.79 -0.77 -11.57
N LEU A 39 19.65 -0.14 -11.21
CA LEU A 39 18.87 -0.46 -10.03
C LEU A 39 17.47 -0.91 -10.45
N PRO A 40 17.30 -2.14 -10.95
CA PRO A 40 15.99 -2.65 -11.26
C PRO A 40 15.19 -2.91 -9.97
N VAL A 41 13.99 -2.37 -9.89
CA VAL A 41 13.09 -2.48 -8.74
C VAL A 41 11.78 -3.09 -9.18
N ARG A 42 11.29 -4.08 -8.43
CA ARG A 42 9.94 -4.61 -8.62
C ARG A 42 8.94 -3.70 -7.92
N HIS A 43 7.89 -3.32 -8.63
CA HIS A 43 6.82 -2.48 -8.08
C HIS A 43 5.52 -3.25 -8.07
N LEU A 44 4.93 -3.40 -6.89
CA LEU A 44 3.58 -3.95 -6.72
C LEU A 44 2.63 -2.80 -6.39
N LEU A 45 1.54 -2.69 -7.15
CA LEU A 45 0.52 -1.67 -6.96
C LEU A 45 -0.84 -2.36 -6.79
N PRO A 46 -1.15 -2.81 -5.57
CA PRO A 46 -2.42 -3.48 -5.30
C PRO A 46 -3.59 -2.51 -5.32
N ASP A 47 -4.78 -3.05 -5.57
CA ASP A 47 -6.03 -2.32 -5.49
C ASP A 47 -6.72 -2.62 -4.17
N ALA A 48 -7.22 -1.57 -3.50
CA ALA A 48 -8.10 -1.73 -2.36
C ALA A 48 -9.43 -2.36 -2.80
N PRO A 49 -10.12 -3.08 -1.91
CA PRO A 49 -11.45 -3.56 -2.22
C PRO A 49 -12.44 -2.39 -2.38
N GLU A 50 -13.45 -2.60 -3.22
CA GLU A 50 -14.56 -1.66 -3.31
C GLU A 50 -15.48 -1.83 -2.10
N ARG A 51 -15.84 -0.72 -1.47
CA ARG A 51 -16.73 -0.71 -0.31
C ARG A 51 -17.52 0.59 -0.23
N PRO A 52 -18.69 0.59 0.41
CA PRO A 52 -19.38 1.85 0.71
C PRO A 52 -18.54 2.71 1.64
N ILE A 53 -18.42 4.00 1.32
CA ILE A 53 -17.69 4.97 2.15
C ILE A 53 -18.72 5.90 2.80
N THR A 54 -18.85 5.77 4.09
CA THR A 54 -19.93 6.40 4.87
C THR A 54 -19.92 7.93 4.74
N ILE A 55 -18.75 8.58 4.87
CA ILE A 55 -18.66 10.03 4.75
C ILE A 55 -18.94 10.55 3.33
N ASN A 56 -18.88 9.68 2.33
CA ASN A 56 -19.23 10.00 0.94
C ASN A 56 -20.62 9.48 0.58
N MET A 57 -21.57 9.65 1.49
CA MET A 57 -22.98 9.24 1.34
C MET A 57 -23.15 7.75 1.02
N GLY A 58 -22.21 6.90 1.45
CA GLY A 58 -22.25 5.48 1.21
C GLY A 58 -21.95 5.06 -0.23
N TYR A 59 -21.47 5.95 -1.08
CA TYR A 59 -21.04 5.59 -2.43
C TYR A 59 -19.91 4.57 -2.39
N LYS A 60 -20.03 3.57 -3.26
CA LYS A 60 -19.06 2.49 -3.37
C LYS A 60 -17.83 2.95 -4.14
N MET A 61 -16.66 2.79 -3.54
CA MET A 61 -15.38 3.12 -4.17
C MET A 61 -14.26 2.27 -3.55
N ARG A 62 -13.11 2.26 -4.18
CA ARG A 62 -11.95 1.58 -3.61
C ARG A 62 -11.49 2.30 -2.34
N GLY A 63 -11.42 1.56 -1.25
CA GLY A 63 -10.99 2.08 0.04
C GLY A 63 -10.38 0.99 0.90
N TRP A 64 -9.24 1.28 1.50
CA TRP A 64 -8.59 0.35 2.41
C TRP A 64 -9.40 0.17 3.70
N TYR A 65 -10.15 1.20 4.09
CA TYR A 65 -11.07 1.14 5.22
C TYR A 65 -12.18 2.19 5.05
N ASP A 66 -13.31 1.94 5.72
CA ASP A 66 -14.38 2.92 5.77
C ASP A 66 -14.06 4.05 6.74
N ILE A 67 -14.53 5.24 6.42
CA ILE A 67 -14.45 6.45 7.25
C ILE A 67 -15.90 6.85 7.57
N ARG A 68 -16.28 6.78 8.84
CA ARG A 68 -17.65 7.10 9.28
C ARG A 68 -17.79 8.55 9.69
N SER A 69 -16.73 9.15 10.25
CA SER A 69 -16.72 10.55 10.67
C SER A 69 -15.28 11.05 10.75
N PHE A 70 -15.05 12.32 10.47
CA PHE A 70 -13.78 12.98 10.74
C PHE A 70 -13.75 13.67 12.11
N GLU A 71 -14.92 13.86 12.72
CA GLU A 71 -15.03 14.57 14.01
C GLU A 71 -14.63 13.67 15.17
N ASP A 72 -15.07 12.41 15.16
CA ASP A 72 -14.71 11.43 16.18
C ASP A 72 -13.49 10.63 15.73
N PRO A 73 -12.34 10.72 16.45
CA PRO A 73 -11.15 9.95 16.10
C PRO A 73 -11.40 8.44 15.98
N ALA A 74 -12.31 7.88 16.78
CA ALA A 74 -12.63 6.45 16.73
C ALA A 74 -13.38 6.06 15.44
N GLU A 75 -14.00 7.02 14.76
CA GLU A 75 -14.79 6.80 13.54
C GLU A 75 -14.03 7.18 12.27
N ARG A 76 -12.81 7.68 12.39
CA ARG A 76 -11.98 8.05 11.22
C ARG A 76 -11.49 6.86 10.43
N ALA A 77 -11.39 5.70 11.08
CA ALA A 77 -10.97 4.46 10.43
C ALA A 77 -11.64 3.29 11.12
N VAL A 78 -12.39 2.50 10.36
CA VAL A 78 -12.97 1.26 10.89
C VAL A 78 -11.85 0.26 11.14
N GLU A 79 -11.59 -0.07 12.39
CA GLU A 79 -10.43 -0.87 12.80
C GLU A 79 -10.39 -2.25 12.13
N SER A 80 -11.53 -2.94 12.04
CA SER A 80 -11.56 -4.25 11.37
C SER A 80 -11.13 -4.17 9.90
N HIS A 81 -11.52 -3.10 9.21
CA HIS A 81 -11.09 -2.88 7.82
C HIS A 81 -9.59 -2.60 7.74
N VAL A 82 -9.04 -1.82 8.68
CA VAL A 82 -7.60 -1.55 8.74
C VAL A 82 -6.81 -2.85 8.92
N ARG A 83 -7.27 -3.71 9.84
CA ARG A 83 -6.63 -5.01 10.07
C ARG A 83 -6.70 -5.92 8.85
N ASP A 84 -7.85 -6.02 8.21
CA ASP A 84 -8.03 -6.85 7.02
C ASP A 84 -7.13 -6.38 5.88
N SER A 85 -7.06 -5.06 5.65
CA SER A 85 -6.19 -4.48 4.63
C SER A 85 -4.71 -4.69 4.95
N ALA A 86 -4.33 -4.52 6.22
CA ALA A 86 -2.96 -4.77 6.65
C ALA A 86 -2.56 -6.24 6.47
N ASP A 87 -3.46 -7.17 6.76
CA ASP A 87 -3.24 -8.61 6.53
C ASP A 87 -3.03 -8.89 5.04
N GLN A 88 -3.80 -8.26 4.17
CA GLN A 88 -3.64 -8.36 2.73
C GLN A 88 -2.26 -7.89 2.27
N ILE A 89 -1.78 -6.77 2.81
CA ILE A 89 -0.46 -6.24 2.46
C ILE A 89 0.65 -7.09 3.07
N ALA A 90 0.48 -7.59 4.29
CA ALA A 90 1.44 -8.52 4.89
C ALA A 90 1.59 -9.79 4.05
N ALA A 91 0.50 -10.29 3.46
CA ALA A 91 0.55 -11.43 2.54
C ALA A 91 1.38 -11.12 1.29
N LEU A 92 1.30 -9.89 0.76
CA LEU A 92 2.14 -9.47 -0.36
C LEU A 92 3.63 -9.39 0.05
N LEU A 93 3.93 -8.93 1.26
CA LEU A 93 5.29 -8.94 1.79
C LEU A 93 5.81 -10.38 1.88
N ASP A 94 5.02 -11.30 2.43
CA ASP A 94 5.38 -12.70 2.52
C ASP A 94 5.63 -13.30 1.13
N GLN A 95 4.84 -12.93 0.14
CA GLN A 95 5.02 -13.37 -1.24
C GLN A 95 6.34 -12.86 -1.83
N LEU A 96 6.68 -11.59 -1.60
CA LEU A 96 7.96 -11.03 -2.05
C LEU A 96 9.14 -11.77 -1.41
N VAL A 97 9.05 -12.07 -0.11
CA VAL A 97 10.08 -12.84 0.59
C VAL A 97 10.21 -14.24 -0.02
N ALA A 98 9.09 -14.91 -0.29
CA ALA A 98 9.05 -16.21 -0.95
C ALA A 98 9.66 -16.16 -2.36
N ASP A 99 9.50 -15.04 -3.06
CA ASP A 99 10.07 -14.81 -4.39
C ASP A 99 11.58 -14.46 -4.34
N GLY A 100 12.17 -14.38 -3.15
CA GLY A 100 13.60 -14.16 -2.97
C GLY A 100 14.01 -12.74 -2.63
N PHE A 101 13.07 -11.84 -2.38
CA PHE A 101 13.39 -10.46 -1.93
C PHE A 101 13.64 -10.45 -0.43
N ALA A 102 14.83 -10.00 -0.02
CA ALA A 102 15.12 -9.85 1.40
C ALA A 102 14.23 -8.76 2.00
N PRO A 103 13.68 -8.94 3.22
CA PRO A 103 12.83 -7.93 3.84
C PRO A 103 13.47 -6.54 3.91
N GLU A 104 14.75 -6.46 4.22
CA GLU A 104 15.51 -5.21 4.27
C GLU A 104 15.73 -4.54 2.90
N HIS A 105 15.25 -5.17 1.81
CA HIS A 105 15.24 -4.61 0.46
C HIS A 105 13.84 -4.25 -0.03
N ILE A 106 12.85 -4.26 0.86
CA ILE A 106 11.47 -3.96 0.53
C ILE A 106 11.03 -2.67 1.20
N VAL A 107 10.43 -1.76 0.43
CA VAL A 107 9.83 -0.51 0.93
C VAL A 107 8.31 -0.62 0.84
N LEU A 108 7.63 -0.21 1.89
CA LEU A 108 6.19 0.07 1.83
C LEU A 108 6.00 1.56 1.62
N ALA A 109 5.20 1.90 0.63
CA ALA A 109 4.85 3.29 0.32
C ALA A 109 3.34 3.43 0.25
N GLY A 110 2.81 4.51 0.79
CA GLY A 110 1.37 4.75 0.76
C GLY A 110 1.04 6.22 0.68
N PHE A 111 -0.01 6.53 -0.07
CA PHE A 111 -0.55 7.87 -0.21
C PHE A 111 -1.86 7.99 0.56
N SER A 112 -1.97 9.01 1.42
CA SER A 112 -3.16 9.32 2.20
C SER A 112 -3.66 8.09 2.97
N GLN A 113 -4.85 7.57 2.68
CA GLN A 113 -5.40 6.37 3.31
C GLN A 113 -4.45 5.16 3.17
N GLY A 114 -3.81 5.02 2.02
CA GLY A 114 -2.82 3.96 1.79
C GLY A 114 -1.62 4.05 2.72
N GLY A 115 -1.22 5.26 3.11
CA GLY A 115 -0.13 5.49 4.07
C GLY A 115 -0.46 4.98 5.48
N VAL A 116 -1.73 5.05 5.87
CA VAL A 116 -2.19 4.49 7.15
C VAL A 116 -1.99 2.98 7.16
N ILE A 117 -2.39 2.30 6.10
CA ILE A 117 -2.23 0.85 5.99
C ILE A 117 -0.75 0.46 5.89
N ALA A 118 0.04 1.20 5.11
CA ALA A 118 1.48 0.97 5.02
C ALA A 118 2.15 1.08 6.39
N SER A 119 1.83 2.12 7.14
CA SER A 119 2.36 2.33 8.50
C SER A 119 1.94 1.23 9.45
N PHE A 120 0.66 0.91 9.48
CA PHE A 120 0.12 -0.13 10.36
C PHE A 120 0.77 -1.48 10.06
N THR A 121 0.94 -1.82 8.79
CA THR A 121 1.57 -3.06 8.36
C THR A 121 3.06 -3.09 8.70
N ALA A 122 3.81 -2.03 8.35
CA ALA A 122 5.25 -1.98 8.57
C ALA A 122 5.64 -2.08 10.05
N LEU A 123 4.89 -1.39 10.91
CA LEU A 123 5.16 -1.39 12.36
C LEU A 123 4.86 -2.73 13.02
N ARG A 124 4.05 -3.56 12.40
CA ARG A 124 3.63 -4.87 12.95
C ARG A 124 4.29 -6.05 12.24
N TYR A 125 4.96 -5.82 11.12
CA TYR A 125 5.59 -6.91 10.38
C TYR A 125 6.76 -7.49 11.19
N GLN A 126 6.92 -8.81 11.13
CA GLN A 126 7.88 -9.56 11.96
C GLN A 126 9.35 -9.38 11.53
N ALA A 127 9.59 -8.77 10.37
CA ALA A 127 10.93 -8.51 9.86
C ALA A 127 11.13 -7.02 9.62
N THR A 128 12.37 -6.56 9.71
CA THR A 128 12.72 -5.16 9.42
C THR A 128 12.72 -4.93 7.92
N LEU A 129 11.93 -3.98 7.47
CA LEU A 129 11.87 -3.55 6.07
C LEU A 129 12.92 -2.48 5.78
N ALA A 130 13.20 -2.24 4.49
CA ALA A 130 14.12 -1.18 4.06
C ALA A 130 13.62 0.21 4.46
N GLY A 131 12.31 0.43 4.39
CA GLY A 131 11.74 1.72 4.72
C GLY A 131 10.23 1.76 4.59
N LEU A 132 9.69 2.86 5.09
CA LEU A 132 8.28 3.22 5.02
C LEU A 132 8.20 4.64 4.49
N LEU A 133 7.44 4.82 3.40
CA LEU A 133 7.20 6.13 2.80
C LEU A 133 5.73 6.47 2.94
N CYS A 134 5.43 7.53 3.72
CA CYS A 134 4.08 8.03 3.89
C CYS A 134 3.96 9.37 3.19
N MET A 135 3.06 9.46 2.21
CA MET A 135 2.81 10.66 1.42
C MET A 135 1.43 11.21 1.74
N SER A 136 1.36 12.43 2.27
CA SER A 136 0.08 13.09 2.63
C SER A 136 -0.81 12.23 3.53
N THR A 137 -0.20 11.56 4.46
CA THR A 137 -0.88 10.63 5.37
C THR A 137 -1.23 11.30 6.70
#